data_7223fd126d7c2b008ff53452ae5bdc91
#
_entry.id   7223fd126d7c2b008ff53452ae5bdc91
#
_cell.length_a   1.000
_cell.length_b   1.000
_cell.length_c   1.000
_cell.angle_alpha   90.00
_cell.angle_beta   90.00
_cell.angle_gamma   90.00
#
_symmetry.space_group_name_H-M   'P 1'
#
loop_
_entity.id
_entity.type
_entity.pdbx_description
1 polymer ?
#
loop_
_entity_poly.entity_id
_entity_poly.type
_entity_poly.pdbx_seq_one_letter_code
_entity_poly.pdbx_strand_id
1 'polypeptide(L)'
;MYGAEVDGGNDSDMEFSNVDCPFMVKVDIDDLNIRKGAGTNTAKTGRYTGKGVFTIIQVKSGSGSTLGWGKLKSGAGWISLDYCVRIN
;
A
#
# COMPACT_ATOMS: atom_id res chain seq x y z
N MET A 1 0.85 14.10 -23.78
CA MET A 1 1.21 13.72 -23.66
C MET A 1 1.26 13.64 -23.43
N TYR A 2 1.08 13.82 -23.20
CA TYR A 2 1.34 13.37 -22.73
C TYR A 2 1.01 13.21 -22.49
N GLY A 3 0.48 13.48 -22.44
CA GLY A 3 0.37 12.87 -22.26
C GLY A 3 -0.02 12.66 -21.77
N ALA A 4 -0.29 12.80 -21.90
CA ALA A 4 -0.29 12.31 -21.59
C ALA A 4 -0.40 12.16 -21.10
N GLU A 5 -0.55 12.22 -21.00
CA GLU A 5 -0.28 11.82 -20.60
C GLU A 5 -0.30 11.74 -20.07
N VAL A 6 -0.50 12.00 -20.15
CA VAL A 6 -0.21 11.70 -19.64
C VAL A 6 -0.27 11.69 -19.00
N ASP A 7 -0.39 11.79 -18.83
CA ASP A 7 -0.18 11.55 -18.24
C ASP A 7 -0.34 11.52 -17.53
N GLY A 8 -0.79 11.82 -17.42
CA GLY A 8 -0.71 11.42 -16.89
C GLY A 8 -0.97 11.29 -16.09
N GLY A 9 -1.31 11.19 -15.81
CA GLY A 9 -1.31 10.66 -15.38
C GLY A 9 -1.29 10.46 -14.66
N ASN A 10 -1.28 10.24 -14.60
CA ASN A 10 -1.07 9.73 -14.08
C ASN A 10 -0.59 9.53 -13.16
N ASP A 11 -0.86 9.91 -12.97
CA ASP A 11 0.33 9.78 -12.20
C ASP A 11 0.13 9.42 -10.77
N SER A 12 -0.85 9.94 -10.13
CA SER A 12 -1.17 9.56 -8.76
C SER A 12 -1.52 8.08 -8.67
N ASP A 13 -2.15 7.55 -9.69
CA ASP A 13 -2.48 6.14 -9.70
C ASP A 13 -1.27 5.27 -9.97
N MET A 14 -0.18 5.88 -10.42
CA MET A 14 1.08 5.17 -10.59
C MET A 14 1.90 5.09 -9.33
N GLU A 15 1.46 5.74 -8.26
CA GLU A 15 2.22 5.78 -7.02
C GLU A 15 2.35 4.40 -6.39
N PHE A 16 1.31 3.58 -6.49
CA PHE A 16 1.30 2.22 -5.95
C PHE A 16 0.84 1.26 -7.03
N SER A 17 1.78 0.51 -7.57
CA SER A 17 1.49 -0.43 -8.64
C SER A 17 2.33 -1.68 -8.48
N ASN A 18 1.78 -2.84 -8.88
CA ASN A 18 2.51 -4.09 -8.85
C ASN A 18 3.76 -4.06 -9.73
N VAL A 19 3.73 -3.30 -10.83
CA VAL A 19 4.90 -3.25 -11.70
C VAL A 19 6.09 -2.55 -11.04
N ASP A 20 5.83 -1.77 -9.99
CA ASP A 20 6.88 -1.11 -9.24
C ASP A 20 7.37 -1.93 -8.04
N CYS A 21 6.72 -3.04 -7.75
CA CYS A 21 7.13 -3.87 -6.64
C CYS A 21 8.47 -4.57 -6.91
N PRO A 22 9.31 -4.70 -5.88
CA PRO A 22 9.09 -4.20 -4.53
C PRO A 22 9.39 -2.70 -4.42
N PHE A 23 8.65 -2.03 -3.58
CA PHE A 23 8.93 -0.63 -3.26
C PHE A 23 8.77 -0.41 -1.76
N MET A 24 9.25 0.75 -1.29
CA MET A 24 9.23 1.04 0.15
C MET A 24 8.27 2.17 0.44
N VAL A 25 7.60 2.04 1.58
CA VAL A 25 6.68 3.06 2.08
C VAL A 25 7.02 3.40 3.50
N LYS A 26 6.69 4.64 3.87
CA LYS A 26 6.79 5.09 5.26
C LYS A 26 5.40 5.12 5.86
N VAL A 27 5.28 4.56 7.06
CA VAL A 27 4.07 4.63 7.88
C VAL A 27 4.37 5.55 9.04
N ASP A 28 3.51 6.54 9.24
CA ASP A 28 3.75 7.59 10.23
C ASP A 28 2.67 7.62 11.31
N ILE A 29 1.93 6.54 11.44
CA ILE A 29 0.93 6.35 12.49
C ILE A 29 1.24 5.08 13.27
N ASP A 30 0.80 5.05 14.54
CA ASP A 30 1.15 3.94 15.42
C ASP A 30 0.28 2.72 15.24
N ASP A 31 -0.92 2.88 14.71
CA ASP A 31 -1.97 1.87 14.80
C ASP A 31 -2.51 1.44 13.44
N LEU A 32 -1.66 1.43 12.43
CA LEU A 32 -2.07 0.91 11.13
C LEU A 32 -2.24 -0.61 11.23
N ASN A 33 -3.48 -1.05 11.06
CA ASN A 33 -3.81 -2.48 11.14
C ASN A 33 -3.17 -3.28 10.02
N ILE A 34 -2.70 -4.46 10.37
CA ILE A 34 -2.29 -5.47 9.41
C ILE A 34 -3.42 -6.46 9.27
N ARG A 35 -3.88 -6.69 8.03
CA ARG A 35 -4.99 -7.59 7.75
C ARG A 35 -4.49 -8.84 7.02
N LYS A 36 -5.29 -9.88 7.07
CA LYS A 36 -4.94 -11.16 6.44
C LYS A 36 -5.10 -11.14 4.93
N GLY A 37 -5.80 -10.15 4.41
CA GLY A 37 -6.01 -9.99 2.97
C GLY A 37 -6.19 -8.54 2.61
N ALA A 38 -6.34 -8.29 1.31
CA ALA A 38 -6.51 -6.94 0.77
C ALA A 38 -7.95 -6.50 0.94
N GLY A 39 -8.24 -5.77 2.00
CA GLY A 39 -9.56 -5.22 2.22
C GLY A 39 -9.95 -5.17 3.69
N THR A 40 -10.80 -4.20 4.03
CA THR A 40 -11.36 -4.08 5.37
C THR A 40 -12.35 -5.19 5.69
N ASN A 41 -12.78 -5.93 4.67
CA ASN A 41 -13.64 -7.11 4.85
C ASN A 41 -12.85 -8.37 5.18
N THR A 42 -11.53 -8.27 5.27
CA THR A 42 -10.69 -9.39 5.72
C THR A 42 -10.38 -9.23 7.20
N ALA A 43 -10.04 -10.33 7.86
CA ALA A 43 -9.77 -10.32 9.27
C ALA A 43 -8.50 -9.54 9.60
N LYS A 44 -8.52 -8.83 10.74
CA LYS A 44 -7.30 -8.23 11.29
C LYS A 44 -6.41 -9.33 11.84
N THR A 45 -5.11 -9.15 11.72
CA THR A 45 -4.16 -10.10 12.33
C THR A 45 -4.03 -9.88 13.83
N GLY A 46 -4.51 -8.74 14.34
CA GLY A 46 -4.32 -8.36 15.72
C GLY A 46 -3.04 -7.58 15.95
N ARG A 47 -2.35 -7.22 14.89
CA ARG A 47 -1.08 -6.48 14.97
C ARG A 47 -1.17 -5.18 14.22
N TYR A 48 -0.30 -4.25 14.59
CA TYR A 48 -0.09 -2.98 13.90
C TYR A 48 1.31 -2.95 13.34
N THR A 49 1.51 -2.13 12.28
CA THR A 49 2.86 -1.94 11.76
C THR A 49 3.72 -1.12 12.72
N GLY A 50 3.09 -0.15 13.39
CA GLY A 50 3.83 0.91 14.04
C GLY A 50 4.42 1.87 13.01
N LYS A 51 5.11 2.90 13.48
CA LYS A 51 5.80 3.85 12.62
C LYS A 51 7.06 3.21 12.07
N GLY A 52 7.36 3.48 10.80
CA GLY A 52 8.59 2.95 10.22
C GLY A 52 8.50 2.85 8.71
N VAL A 53 9.49 2.18 8.14
CA VAL A 53 9.61 1.96 6.70
C VAL A 53 9.44 0.48 6.43
N PHE A 54 8.59 0.17 5.44
CA PHE A 54 8.23 -1.21 5.13
C PHE A 54 8.32 -1.45 3.63
N THR A 55 8.69 -2.66 3.25
CA THR A 55 8.76 -3.06 1.85
C THR A 55 7.46 -3.73 1.44
N ILE A 56 6.90 -3.28 0.31
CA ILE A 56 5.67 -3.79 -0.27
C ILE A 56 6.02 -4.65 -1.48
N ILE A 57 5.52 -5.87 -1.50
CA ILE A 57 5.86 -6.83 -2.56
C ILE A 57 4.68 -7.12 -3.50
N GLN A 58 3.50 -6.64 -3.16
CA GLN A 58 2.31 -6.84 -4.01
C GLN A 58 1.30 -5.75 -3.69
N VAL A 59 0.56 -5.32 -4.70
CA VAL A 59 -0.53 -4.34 -4.54
C VAL A 59 -1.80 -4.94 -5.11
N LYS A 60 -2.89 -4.82 -4.34
CA LYS A 60 -4.23 -5.23 -4.80
C LYS A 60 -5.23 -4.16 -4.42
N SER A 61 -6.25 -3.99 -5.24
CA SER A 61 -7.40 -3.19 -4.84
C SER A 61 -8.23 -4.00 -3.84
N GLY A 62 -8.94 -3.29 -2.97
CA GLY A 62 -9.80 -3.93 -1.99
C GLY A 62 -10.60 -2.90 -1.24
N SER A 63 -11.62 -3.35 -0.49
CA SER A 63 -12.50 -2.44 0.20
C SER A 63 -11.76 -1.66 1.26
N GLY A 64 -12.17 -0.42 1.48
CA GLY A 64 -11.66 0.41 2.55
C GLY A 64 -10.37 1.16 2.22
N SER A 65 -9.86 1.07 0.98
CA SER A 65 -8.68 1.82 0.59
C SER A 65 -8.84 2.34 -0.83
N THR A 66 -8.53 3.60 -1.03
CA THR A 66 -8.56 4.24 -2.34
C THR A 66 -7.31 3.89 -3.15
N LEU A 67 -6.16 3.87 -2.50
CA LEU A 67 -4.87 3.61 -3.16
C LEU A 67 -4.57 2.12 -3.25
N GLY A 68 -5.33 1.29 -2.55
CA GLY A 68 -5.15 -0.15 -2.57
C GLY A 68 -4.50 -0.68 -1.30
N TRP A 69 -4.21 -1.97 -1.33
CA TRP A 69 -3.61 -2.70 -0.21
C TRP A 69 -2.25 -3.23 -0.63
N GLY A 70 -1.28 -3.07 0.25
CA GLY A 70 0.07 -3.54 0.03
C GLY A 70 0.42 -4.72 0.90
N LYS A 71 1.00 -5.76 0.29
CA LYS A 71 1.47 -6.93 1.03
C LYS A 71 2.87 -6.67 1.56
N LEU A 72 3.05 -6.89 2.84
CA LEU A 72 4.33 -6.69 3.51
C LEU A 72 5.30 -7.82 3.15
N LYS A 73 6.53 -7.46 2.86
CA LYS A 73 7.59 -8.44 2.54
C LYS A 73 7.82 -9.42 3.69
N SER A 74 7.60 -8.99 4.92
CA SER A 74 7.77 -9.83 6.10
C SER A 74 6.80 -11.01 6.13
N GLY A 75 5.72 -10.96 5.34
CA GLY A 75 4.68 -11.97 5.39
C GLY A 75 3.64 -11.71 6.46
N ALA A 76 3.73 -10.60 7.18
CA ALA A 76 2.79 -10.29 8.26
C ALA A 76 1.37 -10.07 7.77
N GLY A 77 1.19 -9.64 6.52
CA GLY A 77 -0.12 -9.43 5.94
C GLY A 77 -0.18 -8.21 5.06
N TRP A 78 -1.36 -7.58 5.04
CA TRP A 78 -1.70 -6.48 4.14
C TRP A 78 -2.01 -5.22 4.90
N ILE A 79 -1.59 -4.08 4.36
CA ILE A 79 -1.88 -2.76 4.94
C ILE A 79 -2.49 -1.86 3.90
N SER A 80 -3.32 -0.90 4.36
CA SER A 80 -3.93 0.10 3.47
C SER A 80 -2.87 1.12 3.06
N LEU A 81 -2.68 1.27 1.76
CA LEU A 81 -1.71 2.21 1.23
C LEU A 81 -2.16 3.66 1.36
N ASP A 82 -3.43 3.89 1.74
CA ASP A 82 -3.94 5.24 2.04
C ASP A 82 -3.17 5.89 3.19
N TYR A 83 -2.58 5.09 4.06
CA TYR A 83 -1.85 5.58 5.24
C TYR A 83 -0.34 5.52 5.04
N CYS A 84 0.11 5.30 3.83
CA CYS A 84 1.52 5.12 3.52
C CYS A 84 2.00 6.20 2.56
N VAL A 85 3.28 6.55 2.70
CA VAL A 85 3.94 7.46 1.77
C VAL A 85 5.06 6.67 1.08
N ARG A 86 5.05 6.67 -0.23
CA ARG A 86 6.09 5.99 -0.99
C ARG A 86 7.39 6.78 -0.89
N ILE A 87 8.50 6.09 -0.64
CA ILE A 87 9.80 6.73 -0.46
C ILE A 87 10.85 6.28 -1.46
N ASN A 88 10.50 5.37 -2.38
CA ASN A 88 11.43 5.05 -3.45
C ASN A 88 10.72 4.67 -4.74
#